data_07855337f3f67fcc073d8abdd0601ea8
#
_entry.id   07855337f3f67fcc073d8abdd0601ea8
#
_cell.length_a   1.000
_cell.length_b   1.000
_cell.length_c   1.000
_cell.angle_alpha   90.00
_cell.angle_beta   90.00
_cell.angle_gamma   90.00
#
_symmetry.space_group_name_H-M   'P 1'
#
loop_
_entity.id
_entity.type
_entity.pdbx_description
1 polymer ?
#
loop_
_entity_poly.entity_id
_entity_poly.type
_entity_poly.pdbx_seq_one_letter_code
_entity_poly.pdbx_strand_id
1 'polypeptide(L)'
;MRRHSLGFTLIELLVVVAIIGIISAIGVVAYSGYKESAEKKKAELTLNSIYLAEEEYKSNNGSYFQSSSATQIATELFDGKNEDEFKNQNYQFSIEVSGDTFKIIAKQKKNGSCTLTLNEKNKLTPSGC
;
A
#
# COMPACT_ATOMS: atom_id res chain seq x y z
N MET A 1 -55.20 -4.72 27.61
CA MET A 1 -54.61 -5.24 26.37
C MET A 1 -53.22 -5.82 26.68
N ARG A 2 -53.06 -7.11 26.46
CA ARG A 2 -51.72 -7.71 26.58
C ARG A 2 -50.92 -7.39 25.30
N ARG A 3 -49.85 -6.65 25.45
CA ARG A 3 -48.89 -6.49 24.37
C ARG A 3 -48.05 -7.75 24.28
N HIS A 4 -48.21 -8.49 23.19
CA HIS A 4 -47.31 -9.60 22.90
C HIS A 4 -45.99 -9.01 22.37
N SER A 5 -44.96 -9.01 23.20
CA SER A 5 -43.62 -8.69 22.73
C SER A 5 -43.09 -9.92 21.98
N LEU A 6 -42.95 -9.78 20.65
CA LEU A 6 -42.32 -10.77 19.80
C LEU A 6 -40.80 -10.59 19.95
N GLY A 7 -40.19 -11.44 20.77
CA GLY A 7 -38.74 -11.48 20.92
C GLY A 7 -38.13 -12.61 20.10
N PHE A 8 -36.83 -12.59 19.95
CA PHE A 8 -36.07 -13.69 19.34
C PHE A 8 -36.11 -14.93 20.24
N THR A 9 -36.19 -16.10 19.63
CA THR A 9 -36.04 -17.36 20.35
C THR A 9 -34.55 -17.62 20.64
N LEU A 10 -34.28 -18.45 21.66
CA LEU A 10 -32.92 -18.84 22.03
C LEU A 10 -32.20 -19.53 20.88
N ILE A 11 -32.90 -20.37 20.11
CA ILE A 11 -32.35 -21.11 18.98
C ILE A 11 -32.01 -20.17 17.80
N GLU A 12 -32.82 -19.13 17.57
CA GLU A 12 -32.55 -18.13 16.54
C GLU A 12 -31.26 -17.37 16.85
N LEU A 13 -31.05 -16.94 18.08
CA LEU A 13 -29.82 -16.29 18.50
C LEU A 13 -28.62 -17.21 18.40
N LEU A 14 -28.78 -18.47 18.80
CA LEU A 14 -27.71 -19.47 18.75
C LEU A 14 -27.25 -19.75 17.32
N VAL A 15 -28.21 -19.88 16.38
CA VAL A 15 -27.91 -20.07 14.95
C VAL A 15 -27.16 -18.87 14.38
N VAL A 16 -27.57 -17.66 14.71
CA VAL A 16 -26.90 -16.42 14.25
C VAL A 16 -25.47 -16.38 14.75
N VAL A 17 -25.24 -16.64 16.02
CA VAL A 17 -23.89 -16.66 16.62
C VAL A 17 -23.03 -17.76 15.99
N ALA A 18 -23.61 -18.93 15.71
CA ALA A 18 -22.91 -20.03 15.05
C ALA A 18 -22.45 -19.63 13.63
N ILE A 19 -23.30 -18.99 12.85
CA ILE A 19 -22.98 -18.53 11.49
C ILE A 19 -21.87 -17.45 11.53
N ILE A 20 -21.98 -16.47 12.43
CA ILE A 20 -20.98 -15.44 12.63
C ILE A 20 -19.62 -16.06 13.00
N GLY A 21 -19.63 -17.05 13.88
CA GLY A 21 -18.43 -17.77 14.29
C GLY A 21 -17.71 -18.47 13.14
N ILE A 22 -18.46 -19.14 12.27
CA ILE A 22 -17.93 -19.83 11.09
C ILE A 22 -17.35 -18.84 10.10
N ILE A 23 -18.07 -17.78 9.77
CA ILE A 23 -17.63 -16.74 8.83
C ILE A 23 -16.37 -16.04 9.36
N SER A 24 -16.33 -15.73 10.66
CA SER A 24 -15.19 -15.08 11.30
C SER A 24 -13.93 -15.93 11.23
N ALA A 25 -14.06 -17.25 11.44
CA ALA A 25 -12.91 -18.17 11.37
C ALA A 25 -12.27 -18.21 9.98
N ILE A 26 -13.08 -18.17 8.93
CA ILE A 26 -12.61 -18.14 7.54
C ILE A 26 -12.08 -16.75 7.18
N GLY A 27 -12.78 -15.70 7.62
CA GLY A 27 -12.51 -14.31 7.28
C GLY A 27 -11.17 -13.80 7.77
N VAL A 28 -10.71 -14.23 8.95
CA VAL A 28 -9.42 -13.79 9.51
C VAL A 28 -8.24 -14.22 8.62
N VAL A 29 -8.24 -15.45 8.15
CA VAL A 29 -7.16 -15.98 7.29
C VAL A 29 -7.19 -15.31 5.92
N ALA A 30 -8.37 -15.17 5.32
CA ALA A 30 -8.54 -14.49 4.04
C ALA A 30 -8.16 -13.01 4.11
N TYR A 31 -8.49 -12.34 5.22
CA TYR A 31 -8.20 -10.93 5.43
C TYR A 31 -6.69 -10.64 5.41
N SER A 32 -5.87 -11.48 6.04
CA SER A 32 -4.41 -11.31 6.04
C SER A 32 -3.82 -11.32 4.62
N GLY A 33 -4.25 -12.27 3.78
CA GLY A 33 -3.82 -12.35 2.39
C GLY A 33 -4.26 -11.15 1.55
N TYR A 34 -5.49 -10.71 1.72
CA TYR A 34 -6.01 -9.51 1.04
C TYR A 34 -5.29 -8.25 1.48
N LYS A 35 -4.97 -8.14 2.76
CA LYS A 35 -4.25 -6.98 3.29
C LYS A 35 -2.87 -6.85 2.67
N GLU A 36 -2.09 -7.93 2.59
CA GLU A 36 -0.78 -7.92 1.96
C GLU A 36 -0.86 -7.57 0.48
N SER A 37 -1.81 -8.15 -0.24
CA SER A 37 -2.04 -7.85 -1.66
C SER A 37 -2.44 -6.39 -1.88
N ALA A 38 -3.29 -5.85 -1.02
CA ALA A 38 -3.72 -4.46 -1.08
C ALA A 38 -2.57 -3.50 -0.78
N GLU A 39 -1.73 -3.79 0.21
CA GLU A 39 -0.54 -3.01 0.53
C GLU A 39 0.46 -3.00 -0.63
N LYS A 40 0.69 -4.16 -1.26
CA LYS A 40 1.54 -4.29 -2.43
C LYS A 40 0.99 -3.47 -3.59
N LYS A 41 -0.30 -3.56 -3.86
CA LYS A 41 -0.94 -2.81 -4.94
C LYS A 41 -0.86 -1.30 -4.71
N LYS A 42 -1.07 -0.87 -3.47
CA LYS A 42 -0.91 0.54 -3.09
C LYS A 42 0.53 1.02 -3.31
N ALA A 43 1.51 0.20 -2.96
CA ALA A 43 2.92 0.50 -3.19
C ALA A 43 3.23 0.62 -4.69
N GLU A 44 2.68 -0.27 -5.53
CA GLU A 44 2.82 -0.19 -6.99
C GLU A 44 2.25 1.13 -7.54
N LEU A 45 1.07 1.54 -7.07
CA LEU A 45 0.46 2.81 -7.46
C LEU A 45 1.29 4.01 -7.01
N THR A 46 1.88 3.95 -5.84
CA THR A 46 2.79 4.98 -5.33
C THR A 46 4.06 5.05 -6.17
N LEU A 47 4.63 3.91 -6.56
CA LEU A 47 5.78 3.87 -7.47
C LEU A 47 5.47 4.54 -8.82
N ASN A 48 4.30 4.29 -9.38
CA ASN A 48 3.86 4.94 -10.62
C ASN A 48 3.71 6.46 -10.45
N SER A 49 3.19 6.90 -9.31
CA SER A 49 3.07 8.33 -9.00
C SER A 49 4.44 9.01 -8.91
N ILE A 50 5.40 8.37 -8.24
CA ILE A 50 6.78 8.85 -8.14
C ILE A 50 7.44 8.87 -9.53
N TYR A 51 7.19 7.84 -10.36
CA TYR A 51 7.70 7.79 -11.72
C TYR A 51 7.26 9.01 -12.53
N LEU A 52 5.97 9.33 -12.52
CA LEU A 52 5.43 10.49 -13.22
C LEU A 52 6.01 11.80 -12.68
N ALA A 53 6.14 11.90 -11.36
CA ALA A 53 6.72 13.08 -10.72
C ALA A 53 8.21 13.25 -11.06
N GLU A 54 8.96 12.16 -11.20
CA GLU A 54 10.36 12.17 -11.62
C GLU A 54 10.52 12.65 -13.07
N GLU A 55 9.64 12.22 -13.96
CA GLU A 55 9.64 12.70 -15.35
C GLU A 55 9.37 14.21 -15.43
N GLU A 56 8.41 14.69 -14.63
CA GLU A 56 8.12 16.12 -14.52
C GLU A 56 9.32 16.88 -13.92
N TYR A 57 9.92 16.37 -12.87
CA TYR A 57 11.08 16.96 -12.22
C TYR A 57 12.26 17.10 -13.19
N LYS A 58 12.53 16.04 -13.96
CA LYS A 58 13.58 16.09 -14.99
C LYS A 58 13.29 17.13 -16.06
N SER A 59 12.04 17.22 -16.50
CA SER A 59 11.63 18.24 -17.47
C SER A 59 11.87 19.66 -16.99
N ASN A 60 11.64 19.92 -15.70
CA ASN A 60 11.79 21.23 -15.08
C ASN A 60 13.25 21.55 -14.65
N ASN A 61 14.01 20.54 -14.25
CA ASN A 61 15.34 20.73 -13.63
C ASN A 61 16.50 20.12 -14.44
N GLY A 62 16.22 19.37 -15.49
CA GLY A 62 17.23 18.76 -16.36
C GLY A 62 17.82 17.45 -15.84
N SER A 63 17.52 17.05 -14.61
CA SER A 63 18.01 15.80 -14.01
C SER A 63 16.95 15.18 -13.12
N TYR A 64 17.10 13.89 -12.83
CA TYR A 64 16.23 13.19 -11.89
C TYR A 64 16.59 13.51 -10.45
N PHE A 65 15.62 13.40 -9.56
CA PHE A 65 15.78 13.60 -8.12
C PHE A 65 16.11 12.27 -7.43
N GLN A 66 17.11 12.30 -6.55
CA GLN A 66 17.51 11.13 -5.76
C GLN A 66 17.27 11.38 -4.27
N SER A 67 16.62 10.45 -3.59
CA SER A 67 16.45 10.50 -2.14
C SER A 67 16.05 9.14 -1.58
N SER A 68 16.41 8.90 -0.32
CA SER A 68 15.89 7.78 0.48
C SER A 68 14.94 8.25 1.58
N SER A 69 14.59 9.52 1.59
CA SER A 69 13.71 10.12 2.60
C SER A 69 12.31 10.37 2.05
N ALA A 70 11.29 9.83 2.72
CA ALA A 70 9.90 10.06 2.36
C ALA A 70 9.54 11.56 2.41
N THR A 71 10.07 12.28 3.38
CA THR A 71 9.85 13.72 3.52
C THR A 71 10.41 14.49 2.32
N GLN A 72 11.63 14.19 1.89
CA GLN A 72 12.25 14.84 0.74
C GLN A 72 11.52 14.51 -0.56
N ILE A 73 11.13 13.25 -0.75
CA ILE A 73 10.34 12.83 -1.92
C ILE A 73 9.03 13.61 -1.98
N ALA A 74 8.30 13.71 -0.86
CA ALA A 74 7.06 14.46 -0.79
C ALA A 74 7.27 15.96 -1.06
N THR A 75 8.32 16.55 -0.49
CA THR A 75 8.60 17.97 -0.61
C THR A 75 9.01 18.36 -2.03
N GLU A 76 9.94 17.61 -2.61
CA GLU A 76 10.55 17.96 -3.92
C GLU A 76 9.67 17.53 -5.11
N LEU A 77 9.00 16.39 -5.02
CA LEU A 77 8.23 15.84 -6.12
C LEU A 77 6.73 16.14 -6.02
N PHE A 78 6.20 16.40 -4.83
CA PHE A 78 4.76 16.57 -4.59
C PHE A 78 4.41 17.85 -3.83
N ASP A 79 5.31 18.83 -3.78
CA ASP A 79 5.10 20.11 -3.09
C ASP A 79 4.71 19.96 -1.61
N GLY A 80 5.24 18.94 -0.95
CA GLY A 80 4.93 18.63 0.45
C GLY A 80 3.61 17.91 0.65
N LYS A 81 2.90 17.59 -0.42
CA LYS A 81 1.66 16.79 -0.37
C LYS A 81 2.01 15.31 -0.27
N ASN A 82 1.08 14.53 0.26
CA ASN A 82 1.19 13.06 0.34
C ASN A 82 2.33 12.53 1.22
N GLU A 83 2.96 13.33 2.05
CA GLU A 83 4.01 12.88 2.96
C GLU A 83 3.52 11.75 3.88
N ASP A 84 2.31 11.91 4.44
CA ASP A 84 1.70 10.90 5.30
C ASP A 84 1.46 9.59 4.55
N GLU A 85 1.09 9.68 3.27
CA GLU A 85 0.89 8.50 2.43
C GLU A 85 2.17 7.70 2.26
N PHE A 86 3.31 8.37 2.03
CA PHE A 86 4.60 7.69 1.92
C PHE A 86 5.09 7.11 3.25
N LYS A 87 4.82 7.78 4.36
CA LYS A 87 5.26 7.35 5.70
C LYS A 87 4.40 6.22 6.28
N ASN A 88 3.09 6.23 6.02
CA ASN A 88 2.13 5.33 6.67
C ASN A 88 1.94 4.00 5.95
N GLN A 89 2.56 3.82 4.79
CA GLN A 89 2.53 2.54 4.09
C GLN A 89 3.51 1.54 4.72
N ASN A 90 3.21 0.23 4.54
CA ASN A 90 4.12 -0.85 4.93
C ASN A 90 5.32 -1.01 3.99
N TYR A 91 5.57 -0.03 3.15
CA TYR A 91 6.71 0.01 2.23
C TYR A 91 7.48 1.31 2.42
N GLN A 92 8.79 1.21 2.37
CA GLN A 92 9.68 2.36 2.38
C GLN A 92 10.13 2.65 0.96
N PHE A 93 9.98 3.91 0.53
CA PHE A 93 10.29 4.33 -0.82
C PHE A 93 11.64 5.03 -0.87
N SER A 94 12.41 4.72 -1.90
CA SER A 94 13.68 5.38 -2.19
C SER A 94 13.86 5.52 -3.70
N ILE A 95 14.64 6.51 -4.11
CA ILE A 95 14.95 6.77 -5.52
C ILE A 95 16.46 6.77 -5.68
N GLU A 96 16.95 5.93 -6.56
CA GLU A 96 18.36 5.88 -6.95
C GLU A 96 18.52 6.37 -8.38
N VAL A 97 19.44 7.30 -8.60
CA VAL A 97 19.73 7.90 -9.91
C VAL A 97 21.11 7.50 -10.36
N SER A 98 21.25 7.11 -11.62
CA SER A 98 22.52 6.80 -12.24
C SER A 98 22.55 7.41 -13.64
N GLY A 99 23.20 8.60 -13.77
CA GLY A 99 23.20 9.34 -15.03
C GLY A 99 21.80 9.73 -15.49
N ASP A 100 21.41 9.27 -16.68
CA ASP A 100 20.08 9.53 -17.25
C ASP A 100 19.05 8.44 -16.90
N THR A 101 19.40 7.51 -16.02
CA THR A 101 18.51 6.44 -15.59
C THR A 101 18.20 6.55 -14.10
N PHE A 102 17.07 6.01 -13.70
CA PHE A 102 16.68 5.95 -12.29
C PHE A 102 15.93 4.66 -11.98
N LYS A 103 15.90 4.31 -10.71
CA LYS A 103 15.02 3.27 -10.17
C LYS A 103 14.35 3.78 -8.92
N ILE A 104 13.09 3.45 -8.79
CA ILE A 104 12.31 3.72 -7.60
C ILE A 104 12.10 2.39 -6.89
N ILE A 105 12.48 2.32 -5.61
CA ILE A 105 12.48 1.09 -4.84
C ILE A 105 11.47 1.21 -3.71
N ALA A 106 10.56 0.24 -3.61
CA ALA A 106 9.65 0.08 -2.49
C ALA A 106 10.01 -1.20 -1.75
N LYS A 107 10.54 -1.06 -0.54
CA LYS A 107 10.94 -2.18 0.31
C LYS A 107 9.95 -2.37 1.45
N GLN A 108 9.45 -3.58 1.61
CA GLN A 108 8.53 -3.92 2.68
C GLN A 108 9.17 -3.70 4.05
N LYS A 109 8.49 -2.98 4.95
CA LYS A 109 8.97 -2.69 6.30
C LYS A 109 8.87 -3.89 7.22
N LYS A 110 7.72 -4.57 7.22
CA LYS A 110 7.51 -5.81 7.96
C LYS A 110 8.01 -6.96 7.11
N ASN A 111 8.74 -7.89 7.72
CA ASN A 111 9.38 -9.04 7.09
C ASN A 111 10.50 -8.69 6.10
N GLY A 112 10.51 -7.52 5.51
CA GLY A 112 11.57 -7.00 4.65
C GLY A 112 11.90 -7.84 3.40
N SER A 113 11.04 -8.81 3.07
CA SER A 113 11.29 -9.77 1.98
C SER A 113 10.83 -9.28 0.61
N CYS A 114 9.74 -8.51 0.58
CA CYS A 114 9.20 -8.02 -0.68
C CYS A 114 9.80 -6.66 -1.06
N THR A 115 10.42 -6.60 -2.22
CA THR A 115 11.00 -5.39 -2.80
C THR A 115 10.44 -5.20 -4.20
N LEU A 116 9.87 -4.03 -4.47
CA LEU A 116 9.36 -3.65 -5.78
C LEU A 116 10.29 -2.60 -6.37
N THR A 117 10.75 -2.78 -7.58
CA THR A 117 11.63 -1.85 -8.27
C THR A 117 10.99 -1.41 -9.58
N LEU A 118 10.88 -0.11 -9.79
CA LEU A 118 10.37 0.49 -11.03
C LEU A 118 11.50 1.26 -11.69
N ASN A 119 11.85 0.91 -12.93
CA ASN A 119 12.94 1.55 -13.65
C ASN A 119 12.45 2.72 -14.53
N GLU A 120 13.39 3.41 -15.18
CA GLU A 120 13.10 4.55 -16.07
C GLU A 120 12.23 4.19 -17.29
N LYS A 121 12.14 2.91 -17.62
CA LYS A 121 11.29 2.40 -18.70
C LYS A 121 9.90 2.01 -18.22
N ASN A 122 9.56 2.36 -16.99
CA ASN A 122 8.28 2.00 -16.35
C ASN A 122 8.08 0.47 -16.22
N LYS A 123 9.19 -0.26 -16.08
CA LYS A 123 9.15 -1.71 -15.88
C LYS A 123 9.24 -2.04 -14.40
N LEU A 124 8.24 -2.72 -13.87
CA LEU A 124 8.18 -3.18 -12.50
C LEU A 124 8.84 -4.55 -12.36
N THR A 125 9.76 -4.67 -11.40
CA THR A 125 10.42 -5.94 -11.08
C THR A 125 10.21 -6.24 -9.60
N PRO A 126 9.33 -7.20 -9.25
CA PRO A 126 9.19 -7.64 -7.86
C PRO A 126 10.29 -8.64 -7.49
N SER A 127 10.73 -8.63 -6.23
CA SER A 127 11.71 -9.55 -5.69
C SER A 127 11.33 -9.93 -4.26
N GLY A 128 11.38 -11.22 -3.94
CA GLY A 128 11.07 -11.70 -2.60
C GLY A 128 9.60 -11.61 -2.21
N CYS A 129 8.73 -11.44 -3.16
CA CYS A 129 7.29 -11.38 -2.93
C CYS A 129 6.64 -12.76 -3.19
#